data_c923e401d1b7f257e4f63da07f677565
#
_entry.id   c923e401d1b7f257e4f63da07f677565
#
_cell.length_a   1.000
_cell.length_b   1.000
_cell.length_c   1.000
_cell.angle_alpha   90.00
_cell.angle_beta   90.00
_cell.angle_gamma   90.00
#
_symmetry.space_group_name_H-M   'P 1'
#
loop_
_entity.id
_entity.type
_entity.pdbx_description
1 polymer ?
#
loop_
_entity_poly.entity_id
_entity_poly.type
_entity_poly.pdbx_seq_one_letter_code
_entity_poly.pdbx_strand_id
1 'polypeptide(L)'
;SEFNRQELKHLGFPRTGVLPVVPGFAHLDVEPNDMVATEFDDDRTNILFVGRMIPNKRIDDLIRFFHAYRLKYNRQSRLLLVGAHSGFEEYVAALYDLIHTLRVPDVHLIDHVSNEELTAFYDVADLFLSASEHEGFCVPLVEAFYKRIPVIAYATTAVPATMDAGGVLYDRKDPRHVASIIHTVVSEPALYGEVLRTQDTALDRLRQRDFEAVLLGFVDDVRRRPRVAAPRVAPEFWSQFKTSEALEDVRQYRPAAFEALPKQGGQEPELS
;
A
#
# COMPACT_ATOMS: atom_id res chain seq x y z
N SER A 1 -11.23 3.20 -5.69
CA SER A 1 -11.50 4.19 -4.64
C SER A 1 -12.12 5.46 -5.21
N GLU A 2 -12.71 6.28 -4.34
CA GLU A 2 -13.23 7.59 -4.76
C GLU A 2 -12.09 8.50 -5.29
N PHE A 3 -10.90 8.38 -4.72
CA PHE A 3 -9.71 9.06 -5.21
C PHE A 3 -9.45 8.72 -6.69
N ASN A 4 -9.34 7.44 -7.05
CA ASN A 4 -9.12 7.04 -8.44
C ASN A 4 -10.28 7.46 -9.38
N ARG A 5 -11.53 7.49 -8.85
CA ARG A 5 -12.67 7.99 -9.62
C ARG A 5 -12.51 9.47 -9.96
N GLN A 6 -12.01 10.28 -9.04
CA GLN A 6 -11.75 11.70 -9.29
C GLN A 6 -10.62 11.90 -10.29
N GLU A 7 -9.52 11.12 -10.20
CA GLU A 7 -8.45 11.14 -11.21
C GLU A 7 -9.00 10.86 -12.60
N LEU A 8 -9.81 9.80 -12.76
CA LEU A 8 -10.42 9.47 -14.05
C LEU A 8 -11.34 10.59 -14.56
N LYS A 9 -12.08 11.27 -13.69
CA LYS A 9 -12.89 12.42 -14.10
C LYS A 9 -12.04 13.58 -14.59
N HIS A 10 -10.92 13.89 -13.92
CA HIS A 10 -9.98 14.92 -14.38
C HIS A 10 -9.34 14.58 -15.73
N LEU A 11 -9.16 13.29 -16.03
CA LEU A 11 -8.69 12.81 -17.32
C LEU A 11 -9.78 12.82 -18.41
N GLY A 12 -10.98 13.32 -18.12
CA GLY A 12 -12.07 13.43 -19.11
C GLY A 12 -12.98 12.21 -19.21
N PHE A 13 -12.93 11.28 -18.24
CA PHE A 13 -13.86 10.15 -18.15
C PHE A 13 -15.06 10.49 -17.24
N PRO A 14 -16.14 11.09 -17.75
CA PRO A 14 -17.23 11.58 -16.91
C PRO A 14 -18.08 10.46 -16.30
N ARG A 15 -18.03 9.26 -16.89
CA ARG A 15 -18.82 8.10 -16.48
C ARG A 15 -17.94 7.09 -15.76
N THR A 16 -17.66 7.38 -14.52
CA THR A 16 -16.85 6.52 -13.64
C THR A 16 -17.62 6.17 -12.39
N GLY A 17 -17.52 4.92 -11.95
CA GLY A 17 -18.07 4.43 -10.70
C GLY A 17 -16.98 3.93 -9.77
N VAL A 18 -17.33 3.73 -8.52
CA VAL A 18 -16.47 3.05 -7.53
C VAL A 18 -17.07 1.68 -7.27
N LEU A 19 -16.30 0.64 -7.55
CA LEU A 19 -16.62 -0.70 -7.06
C LEU A 19 -15.95 -0.88 -5.68
N PRO A 20 -16.67 -1.37 -4.68
CA PRO A 20 -16.08 -1.67 -3.40
C PRO A 20 -15.06 -2.81 -3.56
N VAL A 21 -13.89 -2.67 -2.96
CA VAL A 21 -12.97 -3.79 -2.80
C VAL A 21 -13.40 -4.54 -1.54
N VAL A 22 -13.59 -5.85 -1.65
CA VAL A 22 -13.84 -6.74 -0.53
C VAL A 22 -12.70 -7.77 -0.56
N PRO A 23 -11.58 -7.52 0.15
CA PRO A 23 -10.48 -8.46 0.17
C PRO A 23 -10.89 -9.76 0.86
N GLY A 24 -10.49 -10.89 0.28
CA GLY A 24 -10.53 -12.17 0.97
C GLY A 24 -9.26 -12.34 1.81
N PHE A 25 -9.37 -12.99 2.95
CA PHE A 25 -8.26 -13.20 3.88
C PHE A 25 -7.81 -14.65 3.99
N ALA A 26 -8.35 -15.55 3.13
CA ALA A 26 -8.05 -16.97 3.15
C ALA A 26 -6.54 -17.31 3.05
N HIS A 27 -5.75 -16.43 2.42
CA HIS A 27 -4.30 -16.54 2.35
C HIS A 27 -3.59 -16.26 3.68
N LEU A 28 -4.29 -15.68 4.66
CA LEU A 28 -3.81 -15.44 6.02
C LEU A 28 -4.43 -16.41 7.04
N ASP A 29 -5.35 -17.29 6.59
CA ASP A 29 -5.99 -18.33 7.42
C ASP A 29 -5.26 -19.68 7.24
N VAL A 30 -3.94 -19.63 7.13
CA VAL A 30 -3.05 -20.79 7.02
C VAL A 30 -2.20 -20.91 8.29
N GLU A 31 -1.67 -22.10 8.56
CA GLU A 31 -0.73 -22.30 9.66
C GLU A 31 0.52 -21.42 9.46
N PRO A 32 0.91 -20.61 10.44
CA PRO A 32 2.06 -19.74 10.31
C PRO A 32 3.37 -20.54 10.22
N ASN A 33 4.38 -19.99 9.56
CA ASN A 33 5.69 -20.60 9.48
C ASN A 33 6.41 -20.54 10.83
N ASP A 34 6.71 -21.71 11.41
CA ASP A 34 7.33 -21.87 12.72
C ASP A 34 8.73 -21.20 12.83
N MET A 35 9.49 -21.12 11.72
CA MET A 35 10.83 -20.51 11.72
C MET A 35 10.73 -19.01 11.93
N VAL A 36 9.80 -18.34 11.22
CA VAL A 36 9.55 -16.90 11.38
C VAL A 36 9.05 -16.61 12.80
N ALA A 37 8.09 -17.40 13.29
CA ALA A 37 7.59 -17.27 14.66
C ALA A 37 8.74 -17.42 15.67
N THR A 38 9.57 -18.46 15.55
CA THR A 38 10.71 -18.68 16.48
C THR A 38 11.74 -17.56 16.43
N GLU A 39 11.98 -16.94 15.28
CA GLU A 39 12.97 -15.88 15.13
C GLU A 39 12.48 -14.53 15.69
N PHE A 40 11.20 -14.22 15.55
CA PHE A 40 10.67 -12.88 15.82
C PHE A 40 9.65 -12.82 16.98
N ASP A 41 9.16 -13.93 17.51
CA ASP A 41 8.27 -13.98 18.68
C ASP A 41 9.08 -13.93 19.98
N ASP A 42 9.54 -12.75 20.34
CA ASP A 42 10.29 -12.47 21.58
C ASP A 42 9.80 -11.14 22.22
N ASP A 43 10.45 -10.68 23.28
CA ASP A 43 10.07 -9.45 24.01
C ASP A 43 10.38 -8.14 23.24
N ARG A 44 10.78 -8.20 21.96
CA ARG A 44 11.11 -7.03 21.14
C ARG A 44 9.88 -6.55 20.35
N THR A 45 9.75 -5.23 20.26
CA THR A 45 8.67 -4.64 19.45
C THR A 45 8.94 -4.80 17.96
N ASN A 46 8.05 -5.48 17.26
CA ASN A 46 8.10 -5.70 15.80
C ASN A 46 7.19 -4.71 15.07
N ILE A 47 7.79 -3.78 14.32
CA ILE A 47 7.07 -2.86 13.43
C ILE A 47 7.09 -3.46 12.03
N LEU A 48 5.91 -3.76 11.48
CA LEU A 48 5.73 -4.43 10.19
C LEU A 48 5.31 -3.46 9.09
N PHE A 49 5.86 -3.65 7.92
CA PHE A 49 5.34 -3.17 6.64
C PHE A 49 5.23 -4.33 5.67
N VAL A 50 4.13 -4.42 4.93
CA VAL A 50 3.93 -5.39 3.86
C VAL A 50 3.61 -4.66 2.56
N GLY A 51 4.35 -4.96 1.51
CA GLY A 51 4.14 -4.37 0.18
C GLY A 51 5.40 -4.38 -0.67
N ARG A 52 5.27 -4.20 -1.99
CA ARG A 52 6.43 -4.12 -2.88
C ARG A 52 7.39 -3.02 -2.44
N MET A 53 8.67 -3.29 -2.44
CA MET A 53 9.71 -2.30 -2.11
C MET A 53 10.00 -1.41 -3.33
N ILE A 54 9.09 -0.46 -3.56
CA ILE A 54 9.15 0.50 -4.67
C ILE A 54 9.07 1.94 -4.16
N PRO A 55 9.59 2.93 -4.91
CA PRO A 55 9.76 4.31 -4.40
C PRO A 55 8.49 4.95 -3.83
N ASN A 56 7.30 4.73 -4.43
CA ASN A 56 6.06 5.31 -3.94
C ASN A 56 5.59 4.75 -2.58
N LYS A 57 6.17 3.64 -2.11
CA LYS A 57 5.92 3.09 -0.78
C LYS A 57 6.75 3.77 0.31
N ARG A 58 7.76 4.57 -0.07
CA ARG A 58 8.58 5.37 0.82
C ARG A 58 9.17 4.56 1.96
N ILE A 59 9.81 3.45 1.60
CA ILE A 59 10.51 2.59 2.58
C ILE A 59 11.64 3.36 3.29
N ASP A 60 12.24 4.32 2.60
CA ASP A 60 13.22 5.26 3.16
C ASP A 60 12.64 6.07 4.34
N ASP A 61 11.38 6.52 4.25
CA ASP A 61 10.70 7.21 5.36
C ASP A 61 10.45 6.25 6.55
N LEU A 62 10.03 5.00 6.29
CA LEU A 62 9.84 3.99 7.34
C LEU A 62 11.14 3.75 8.13
N ILE A 63 12.29 3.63 7.42
CA ILE A 63 13.61 3.47 8.04
C ILE A 63 13.94 4.69 8.92
N ARG A 64 13.67 5.92 8.46
CA ARG A 64 13.91 7.15 9.23
C ARG A 64 13.00 7.26 10.45
N PHE A 65 11.73 6.87 10.33
CA PHE A 65 10.77 6.85 11.45
C PHE A 65 11.18 5.84 12.49
N PHE A 66 11.56 4.63 12.06
CA PHE A 66 12.06 3.58 12.95
C PHE A 66 13.36 4.00 13.65
N HIS A 67 14.31 4.61 12.92
CA HIS A 67 15.53 5.13 13.52
C HIS A 67 15.23 6.14 14.64
N ALA A 68 14.32 7.09 14.40
CA ALA A 68 13.92 8.08 15.41
C ALA A 68 13.21 7.43 16.60
N TYR A 69 12.34 6.44 16.36
CA TYR A 69 11.66 5.66 17.41
C TYR A 69 12.65 4.88 18.27
N ARG A 70 13.56 4.15 17.62
CA ARG A 70 14.57 3.34 18.31
C ARG A 70 15.51 4.17 19.18
N LEU A 71 15.96 5.32 18.68
CA LEU A 71 16.87 6.21 19.42
C LEU A 71 16.22 6.82 20.65
N LYS A 72 14.96 7.20 20.56
CA LYS A 72 14.31 7.98 21.61
C LYS A 72 13.49 7.16 22.58
N TYR A 73 12.86 6.08 22.11
CA TYR A 73 11.81 5.39 22.86
C TYR A 73 12.13 3.94 23.18
N ASN A 74 12.44 3.10 22.16
CA ASN A 74 12.63 1.68 22.38
C ASN A 74 13.76 1.09 21.54
N ARG A 75 14.88 0.78 22.18
CA ARG A 75 16.03 0.13 21.54
C ARG A 75 15.80 -1.36 21.28
N GLN A 76 14.86 -1.98 21.99
CA GLN A 76 14.45 -3.37 21.81
C GLN A 76 13.29 -3.44 20.81
N SER A 77 13.56 -3.03 19.57
CA SER A 77 12.58 -3.02 18.47
C SER A 77 13.21 -3.41 17.14
N ARG A 78 12.39 -3.86 16.21
CA ARG A 78 12.76 -4.24 14.84
C ARG A 78 11.82 -3.58 13.84
N LEU A 79 12.32 -3.39 12.62
CA LEU A 79 11.53 -3.01 11.45
C LEU A 79 11.56 -4.16 10.45
N LEU A 80 10.42 -4.78 10.21
CA LEU A 80 10.23 -5.89 9.28
C LEU A 80 9.58 -5.35 8.00
N LEU A 81 10.33 -5.33 6.89
CA LEU A 81 9.93 -4.83 5.59
C LEU A 81 9.75 -6.02 4.66
N VAL A 82 8.50 -6.45 4.45
CA VAL A 82 8.17 -7.67 3.72
C VAL A 82 7.59 -7.36 2.35
N GLY A 83 8.22 -7.86 1.29
CA GLY A 83 7.67 -7.79 -0.06
C GLY A 83 8.71 -7.71 -1.18
N ALA A 84 8.28 -8.11 -2.35
CA ALA A 84 9.14 -8.21 -3.53
C ALA A 84 9.68 -6.85 -3.99
N HIS A 85 10.90 -6.88 -4.51
CA HIS A 85 11.61 -5.71 -5.04
C HIS A 85 12.08 -5.87 -6.49
N SER A 86 11.68 -6.93 -7.16
CA SER A 86 12.10 -7.20 -8.55
C SER A 86 11.87 -6.01 -9.48
N GLY A 87 12.93 -5.57 -10.17
CA GLY A 87 12.97 -4.41 -11.05
C GLY A 87 13.21 -3.08 -10.32
N PHE A 88 13.55 -3.10 -9.02
CA PHE A 88 13.87 -1.93 -8.20
C PHE A 88 15.13 -2.14 -7.36
N GLU A 89 16.10 -2.88 -7.91
CA GLU A 89 17.34 -3.26 -7.24
C GLU A 89 18.15 -2.02 -6.81
N GLU A 90 18.19 -0.97 -7.64
CA GLU A 90 18.86 0.30 -7.30
C GLU A 90 18.20 1.01 -6.11
N TYR A 91 16.87 0.98 -6.04
CA TYR A 91 16.17 1.54 -4.89
C TYR A 91 16.49 0.77 -3.61
N VAL A 92 16.52 -0.57 -3.68
CA VAL A 92 16.88 -1.41 -2.53
C VAL A 92 18.34 -1.19 -2.12
N ALA A 93 19.26 -1.03 -3.07
CA ALA A 93 20.65 -0.67 -2.76
C ALA A 93 20.72 0.67 -2.00
N ALA A 94 19.96 1.68 -2.44
CA ALA A 94 19.87 2.96 -1.72
C ALA A 94 19.28 2.83 -0.31
N LEU A 95 18.34 1.89 -0.07
CA LEU A 95 17.84 1.59 1.27
C LEU A 95 18.94 0.99 2.17
N TYR A 96 19.75 0.05 1.66
CA TYR A 96 20.88 -0.49 2.42
C TYR A 96 21.92 0.60 2.75
N ASP A 97 22.22 1.50 1.80
CA ASP A 97 23.09 2.66 2.05
C ASP A 97 22.53 3.59 3.11
N LEU A 98 21.22 3.80 3.12
CA LEU A 98 20.54 4.59 4.15
C LEU A 98 20.65 3.94 5.54
N ILE A 99 20.39 2.64 5.64
CA ILE A 99 20.53 1.86 6.88
C ILE A 99 21.94 1.97 7.42
N HIS A 100 22.94 1.79 6.56
CA HIS A 100 24.36 1.90 6.92
C HIS A 100 24.72 3.32 7.38
N THR A 101 24.29 4.36 6.63
CA THR A 101 24.56 5.76 6.96
C THR A 101 23.95 6.17 8.29
N LEU A 102 22.72 5.75 8.57
CA LEU A 102 22.05 6.00 9.84
C LEU A 102 22.55 5.10 10.98
N ARG A 103 23.32 4.06 10.67
CA ARG A 103 23.76 3.01 11.58
C ARG A 103 22.59 2.45 12.41
N VAL A 104 21.45 2.24 11.75
CA VAL A 104 20.27 1.70 12.38
C VAL A 104 20.27 0.17 12.28
N PRO A 105 20.41 -0.55 13.39
CA PRO A 105 20.35 -2.02 13.42
C PRO A 105 18.89 -2.51 13.39
N ASP A 106 18.73 -3.80 13.21
CA ASP A 106 17.44 -4.51 13.32
C ASP A 106 16.40 -4.01 12.28
N VAL A 107 16.85 -3.64 11.07
CA VAL A 107 16.00 -3.41 9.90
C VAL A 107 16.17 -4.62 8.97
N HIS A 108 15.09 -5.34 8.76
CA HIS A 108 15.06 -6.57 7.96
C HIS A 108 14.32 -6.30 6.64
N LEU A 109 15.03 -6.33 5.50
CA LEU A 109 14.45 -6.31 4.18
C LEU A 109 14.24 -7.75 3.71
N ILE A 110 12.97 -8.16 3.65
CA ILE A 110 12.56 -9.54 3.35
C ILE A 110 11.85 -9.53 2.01
N ASP A 111 12.35 -10.32 1.06
CA ASP A 111 11.80 -10.39 -0.30
C ASP A 111 10.44 -11.12 -0.31
N HIS A 112 10.10 -11.70 -1.43
CA HIS A 112 8.87 -12.47 -1.59
C HIS A 112 8.81 -13.64 -0.61
N VAL A 113 7.67 -13.76 0.07
CA VAL A 113 7.40 -14.78 1.09
C VAL A 113 6.19 -15.63 0.70
N SER A 114 6.09 -16.83 1.25
CA SER A 114 4.90 -17.66 1.14
C SER A 114 3.74 -17.12 1.99
N ASN A 115 2.54 -17.66 1.85
CA ASN A 115 1.40 -17.27 2.68
C ASN A 115 1.61 -17.64 4.15
N GLU A 116 2.25 -18.77 4.43
CA GLU A 116 2.59 -19.24 5.78
C GLU A 116 3.59 -18.30 6.46
N GLU A 117 4.61 -17.84 5.72
CA GLU A 117 5.56 -16.84 6.22
C GLU A 117 4.89 -15.48 6.40
N LEU A 118 4.06 -15.04 5.44
CA LEU A 118 3.33 -13.79 5.54
C LEU A 118 2.41 -13.78 6.76
N THR A 119 1.69 -14.88 6.99
CA THR A 119 0.84 -15.08 8.17
C THR A 119 1.66 -14.94 9.44
N ALA A 120 2.83 -15.61 9.51
CA ALA A 120 3.71 -15.52 10.68
C ALA A 120 4.25 -14.09 10.90
N PHE A 121 4.62 -13.35 9.84
CA PHE A 121 5.02 -11.94 9.99
C PHE A 121 3.92 -11.05 10.54
N TYR A 122 2.67 -11.27 10.12
CA TYR A 122 1.55 -10.56 10.72
C TYR A 122 1.33 -10.97 12.18
N ASP A 123 1.46 -12.26 12.52
CA ASP A 123 1.18 -12.78 13.86
C ASP A 123 2.23 -12.31 14.90
N VAL A 124 3.49 -12.07 14.50
CA VAL A 124 4.54 -11.55 15.40
C VAL A 124 4.60 -10.03 15.45
N ALA A 125 3.78 -9.31 14.69
CA ALA A 125 3.83 -7.86 14.59
C ALA A 125 3.04 -7.17 15.72
N ASP A 126 3.65 -6.17 16.36
CA ASP A 126 3.00 -5.31 17.36
C ASP A 126 2.36 -4.08 16.72
N LEU A 127 2.83 -3.67 15.55
CA LEU A 127 2.37 -2.47 14.84
C LEU A 127 2.57 -2.63 13.33
N PHE A 128 1.60 -2.20 12.54
CA PHE A 128 1.74 -2.02 11.10
C PHE A 128 1.95 -0.54 10.76
N LEU A 129 3.02 -0.22 10.01
CA LEU A 129 3.37 1.15 9.64
C LEU A 129 3.42 1.33 8.13
N SER A 130 2.72 2.34 7.59
CA SER A 130 2.77 2.70 6.17
C SER A 130 3.10 4.17 5.96
N ALA A 131 4.04 4.44 5.03
CA ALA A 131 4.43 5.77 4.59
C ALA A 131 4.13 6.03 3.10
N SER A 132 3.35 5.15 2.46
CA SER A 132 3.04 5.21 1.03
C SER A 132 2.52 6.58 0.60
N GLU A 133 2.99 7.08 -0.55
CA GLU A 133 2.53 8.34 -1.14
C GLU A 133 1.40 8.16 -2.15
N HIS A 134 1.23 6.97 -2.67
CA HIS A 134 0.16 6.67 -3.61
C HIS A 134 -0.37 5.25 -3.41
N GLU A 135 -1.67 5.14 -3.17
CA GLU A 135 -2.41 3.89 -3.02
C GLU A 135 -3.74 3.94 -3.76
N GLY A 136 -4.09 2.83 -4.41
CA GLY A 136 -5.43 2.64 -4.98
C GLY A 136 -6.46 2.17 -3.98
N PHE A 137 -6.03 1.31 -3.04
CA PHE A 137 -6.80 0.79 -1.90
C PHE A 137 -5.88 0.48 -0.71
N CYS A 138 -4.73 -0.18 -0.93
CA CYS A 138 -3.81 -0.66 0.10
C CYS A 138 -4.36 -1.84 0.91
N VAL A 139 -4.44 -3.01 0.29
CA VAL A 139 -4.91 -4.26 0.92
C VAL A 139 -4.19 -4.57 2.23
N PRO A 140 -2.84 -4.40 2.38
CA PRO A 140 -2.15 -4.71 3.62
C PRO A 140 -2.64 -3.96 4.87
N LEU A 141 -3.28 -2.79 4.73
CA LEU A 141 -3.89 -2.09 5.87
C LEU A 141 -5.07 -2.89 6.45
N VAL A 142 -5.91 -3.45 5.58
CA VAL A 142 -7.06 -4.24 6.03
C VAL A 142 -6.67 -5.67 6.42
N GLU A 143 -5.57 -6.19 5.89
CA GLU A 143 -4.95 -7.43 6.37
C GLU A 143 -4.44 -7.26 7.82
N ALA A 144 -3.78 -6.14 8.12
CA ALA A 144 -3.39 -5.79 9.48
C ALA A 144 -4.61 -5.60 10.41
N PHE A 145 -5.72 -5.02 9.92
CA PHE A 145 -6.98 -4.98 10.68
C PHE A 145 -7.50 -6.38 10.99
N TYR A 146 -7.49 -7.26 9.98
CA TYR A 146 -7.93 -8.65 10.12
C TYR A 146 -7.10 -9.42 11.14
N LYS A 147 -5.79 -9.20 11.14
CA LYS A 147 -4.83 -9.77 12.09
C LYS A 147 -4.78 -9.02 13.43
N ARG A 148 -5.64 -7.99 13.61
CA ARG A 148 -5.76 -7.21 14.84
C ARG A 148 -4.44 -6.56 15.28
N ILE A 149 -3.72 -6.01 14.34
CA ILE A 149 -2.48 -5.28 14.56
C ILE A 149 -2.80 -3.78 14.43
N PRO A 150 -2.44 -2.91 15.38
CA PRO A 150 -2.62 -1.48 15.24
C PRO A 150 -1.95 -0.94 13.99
N VAL A 151 -2.68 -0.15 13.21
CA VAL A 151 -2.21 0.45 11.97
C VAL A 151 -1.97 1.94 12.16
N ILE A 152 -0.77 2.39 11.76
CA ILE A 152 -0.41 3.80 11.61
C ILE A 152 -0.07 4.02 10.14
N ALA A 153 -0.79 4.93 9.46
CA ALA A 153 -0.59 5.14 8.03
C ALA A 153 -0.59 6.62 7.64
N TYR A 154 0.15 6.96 6.58
CA TYR A 154 0.16 8.30 6.00
C TYR A 154 -1.15 8.60 5.30
N ALA A 155 -1.78 9.75 5.65
CA ALA A 155 -3.08 10.17 5.15
C ALA A 155 -2.96 10.70 3.71
N THR A 156 -2.90 9.80 2.72
CA THR A 156 -2.78 10.16 1.31
C THR A 156 -3.68 9.33 0.42
N THR A 157 -4.07 9.87 -0.71
CA THR A 157 -4.81 9.21 -1.80
C THR A 157 -6.01 8.38 -1.30
N ALA A 158 -5.98 7.04 -1.47
CA ALA A 158 -7.07 6.16 -1.02
C ALA A 158 -6.95 5.72 0.45
N VAL A 159 -5.83 5.95 1.14
CA VAL A 159 -5.58 5.44 2.50
C VAL A 159 -6.67 5.84 3.50
N PRO A 160 -7.09 7.14 3.61
CA PRO A 160 -8.14 7.51 4.55
C PRO A 160 -9.48 6.80 4.29
N ALA A 161 -9.83 6.61 3.01
CA ALA A 161 -11.07 5.92 2.62
C ALA A 161 -11.00 4.40 2.86
N THR A 162 -9.82 3.80 2.76
CA THR A 162 -9.60 2.38 3.07
C THR A 162 -9.65 2.13 4.56
N MET A 163 -9.02 2.99 5.34
CA MET A 163 -9.02 2.86 6.80
C MET A 163 -10.38 3.16 7.43
N ASP A 164 -11.23 3.94 6.78
CA ASP A 164 -12.63 4.19 7.18
C ASP A 164 -12.78 4.54 8.68
N ALA A 165 -11.94 5.46 9.16
CA ALA A 165 -11.77 5.85 10.55
C ALA A 165 -11.22 4.76 11.50
N GLY A 166 -10.73 3.63 10.98
CA GLY A 166 -9.97 2.64 11.75
C GLY A 166 -8.49 2.98 11.82
N GLY A 167 -7.83 2.63 12.91
CA GLY A 167 -6.39 2.89 13.05
C GLY A 167 -6.03 4.36 13.27
N VAL A 168 -4.77 4.70 13.01
CA VAL A 168 -4.22 6.05 13.20
C VAL A 168 -3.69 6.61 11.88
N LEU A 169 -4.17 7.79 11.50
CA LEU A 169 -3.67 8.52 10.34
C LEU A 169 -2.74 9.65 10.78
N TYR A 170 -1.62 9.84 10.05
CA TYR A 170 -0.76 10.99 10.20
C TYR A 170 -0.63 11.74 8.85
N ASP A 171 -0.46 13.05 8.89
CA ASP A 171 -0.42 13.96 7.74
C ASP A 171 0.94 14.61 7.51
N ARG A 172 1.89 14.37 8.42
CA ARG A 172 3.21 14.99 8.39
C ARG A 172 4.31 13.95 8.58
N LYS A 173 5.19 13.83 7.59
CA LYS A 173 6.31 12.88 7.56
C LYS A 173 7.53 13.40 8.33
N ASP A 174 7.34 13.90 9.53
CA ASP A 174 8.41 14.23 10.45
C ASP A 174 8.80 13.00 11.26
N PRO A 175 10.06 12.52 11.19
CA PRO A 175 10.47 11.28 11.88
C PRO A 175 10.24 11.29 13.39
N ARG A 176 10.43 12.45 14.06
CA ARG A 176 10.23 12.55 15.51
C ARG A 176 8.75 12.52 15.87
N HIS A 177 7.92 13.12 15.02
CA HIS A 177 6.47 13.11 15.20
C HIS A 177 5.90 11.70 15.03
N VAL A 178 6.24 11.01 13.92
CA VAL A 178 5.76 9.64 13.68
C VAL A 178 6.30 8.68 14.76
N ALA A 179 7.57 8.81 15.16
CA ALA A 179 8.14 8.03 16.27
C ALA A 179 7.38 8.22 17.58
N SER A 180 6.88 9.44 17.87
CA SER A 180 6.06 9.66 19.05
C SER A 180 4.69 9.00 18.96
N ILE A 181 4.06 9.01 17.78
CA ILE A 181 2.78 8.30 17.55
C ILE A 181 2.97 6.79 17.76
N ILE A 182 4.02 6.21 17.15
CA ILE A 182 4.36 4.79 17.35
C ILE A 182 4.49 4.47 18.84
N HIS A 183 5.29 5.27 19.56
CA HIS A 183 5.50 5.05 20.99
C HIS A 183 4.18 5.10 21.76
N THR A 184 3.38 6.13 21.57
CA THR A 184 2.12 6.29 22.29
C THR A 184 1.15 5.13 22.02
N VAL A 185 1.01 4.69 20.77
CA VAL A 185 0.14 3.56 20.42
C VAL A 185 0.61 2.26 21.06
N VAL A 186 1.92 1.96 21.01
CA VAL A 186 2.47 0.69 21.52
C VAL A 186 2.56 0.66 23.04
N SER A 187 2.84 1.81 23.70
CA SER A 187 3.09 1.84 25.14
C SER A 187 1.86 2.09 26.01
N GLU A 188 0.73 2.52 25.44
CA GLU A 188 -0.50 2.82 26.16
C GLU A 188 -1.58 1.76 25.89
N PRO A 189 -1.79 0.76 26.78
CA PRO A 189 -2.73 -0.35 26.53
C PRO A 189 -4.16 0.09 26.24
N ALA A 190 -4.62 1.18 26.86
CA ALA A 190 -5.96 1.72 26.64
C ALA A 190 -6.11 2.27 25.20
N LEU A 191 -5.09 3.00 24.71
CA LEU A 191 -5.08 3.51 23.36
C LEU A 191 -4.91 2.37 22.35
N TYR A 192 -4.02 1.42 22.60
CA TYR A 192 -3.86 0.22 21.78
C TYR A 192 -5.20 -0.49 21.56
N GLY A 193 -5.93 -0.77 22.65
CA GLY A 193 -7.25 -1.39 22.60
C GLY A 193 -8.30 -0.56 21.84
N GLU A 194 -8.26 0.78 21.99
CA GLU A 194 -9.17 1.67 21.26
C GLU A 194 -8.86 1.69 19.76
N VAL A 195 -7.59 1.70 19.36
CA VAL A 195 -7.17 1.60 17.96
C VAL A 195 -7.70 0.31 17.33
N LEU A 196 -7.53 -0.83 18.01
CA LEU A 196 -8.06 -2.12 17.53
C LEU A 196 -9.58 -2.10 17.39
N ARG A 197 -10.29 -1.51 18.37
CA ARG A 197 -11.77 -1.40 18.32
C ARG A 197 -12.24 -0.59 17.11
N THR A 198 -11.55 0.50 16.77
CA THR A 198 -11.87 1.30 15.58
C THR A 198 -11.63 0.51 14.29
N GLN A 199 -10.56 -0.29 14.24
CA GLN A 199 -10.21 -1.16 13.13
C GLN A 199 -11.22 -2.30 12.94
N ASP A 200 -11.64 -2.97 14.02
CA ASP A 200 -12.69 -4.00 14.00
C ASP A 200 -13.98 -3.41 13.37
N THR A 201 -14.37 -2.21 13.81
CA THR A 201 -15.56 -1.51 13.29
C THR A 201 -15.42 -1.18 11.79
N ALA A 202 -14.25 -0.72 11.34
CA ALA A 202 -13.98 -0.43 9.94
C ALA A 202 -14.00 -1.71 9.08
N LEU A 203 -13.42 -2.79 9.59
CA LEU A 203 -13.41 -4.10 8.92
C LEU A 203 -14.83 -4.67 8.78
N ASP A 204 -15.66 -4.53 9.80
CA ASP A 204 -17.07 -4.97 9.75
C ASP A 204 -17.86 -4.17 8.70
N ARG A 205 -17.67 -2.85 8.62
CA ARG A 205 -18.30 -2.04 7.57
C ARG A 205 -17.81 -2.44 6.18
N LEU A 206 -16.53 -2.79 6.03
CA LEU A 206 -15.97 -3.27 4.78
C LEU A 206 -16.61 -4.60 4.34
N ARG A 207 -16.76 -5.56 5.28
CA ARG A 207 -17.37 -6.87 5.03
C ARG A 207 -18.88 -6.80 4.69
N GLN A 208 -19.57 -5.78 5.18
CA GLN A 208 -20.99 -5.56 4.90
C GLN A 208 -21.25 -4.94 3.51
N ARG A 209 -20.22 -4.55 2.78
CA ARG A 209 -20.38 -4.00 1.41
C ARG A 209 -20.85 -5.08 0.46
N ASP A 210 -22.03 -4.87 -0.13
CA ASP A 210 -22.58 -5.78 -1.14
C ASP A 210 -21.92 -5.51 -2.51
N PHE A 211 -20.79 -6.20 -2.73
CA PHE A 211 -20.05 -6.11 -3.99
C PHE A 211 -20.91 -6.53 -5.19
N GLU A 212 -21.68 -7.61 -5.05
CA GLU A 212 -22.50 -8.15 -6.15
C GLU A 212 -23.57 -7.17 -6.58
N ALA A 213 -24.34 -6.63 -5.64
CA ALA A 213 -25.39 -5.65 -5.94
C ALA A 213 -24.81 -4.39 -6.59
N VAL A 214 -23.67 -3.89 -6.10
CA VAL A 214 -23.00 -2.72 -6.68
C VAL A 214 -22.48 -3.01 -8.09
N LEU A 215 -21.87 -4.18 -8.31
CA LEU A 215 -21.36 -4.60 -9.62
C LEU A 215 -22.51 -4.75 -10.62
N LEU A 216 -23.56 -5.47 -10.27
CA LEU A 216 -24.72 -5.69 -11.13
C LEU A 216 -25.43 -4.35 -11.46
N GLY A 217 -25.60 -3.49 -10.45
CA GLY A 217 -26.15 -2.14 -10.65
C GLY A 217 -25.30 -1.30 -11.60
N PHE A 218 -23.97 -1.40 -11.52
CA PHE A 218 -23.06 -0.72 -12.42
C PHE A 218 -23.15 -1.27 -13.88
N VAL A 219 -23.20 -2.59 -14.03
CA VAL A 219 -23.38 -3.23 -15.34
C VAL A 219 -24.71 -2.81 -15.98
N ASP A 220 -25.79 -2.81 -15.21
CA ASP A 220 -27.11 -2.39 -15.68
C ASP A 220 -27.13 -0.91 -16.09
N ASP A 221 -26.49 -0.05 -15.32
CA ASP A 221 -26.35 1.37 -15.65
C ASP A 221 -25.59 1.57 -16.97
N VAL A 222 -24.48 0.85 -17.16
CA VAL A 222 -23.72 0.89 -18.42
C VAL A 222 -24.56 0.39 -19.62
N ARG A 223 -25.35 -0.68 -19.44
CA ARG A 223 -26.18 -1.27 -20.51
C ARG A 223 -27.34 -0.36 -20.91
N ARG A 224 -27.92 0.38 -19.96
CA ARG A 224 -29.08 1.28 -20.22
C ARG A 224 -28.68 2.63 -20.83
N ARG A 225 -27.41 3.02 -20.72
CA ARG A 225 -26.96 4.32 -21.21
C ARG A 225 -26.52 4.25 -22.68
N PRO A 226 -26.83 5.27 -23.49
CA PRO A 226 -26.34 5.34 -24.87
C PRO A 226 -24.81 5.36 -24.87
N ARG A 227 -24.22 4.72 -25.90
CA ARG A 227 -22.78 4.78 -26.12
C ARG A 227 -22.37 6.25 -26.29
N VAL A 228 -21.42 6.71 -25.50
CA VAL A 228 -20.77 8.01 -25.65
C VAL A 228 -19.45 7.75 -26.36
N ALA A 229 -19.09 8.62 -27.30
CA ALA A 229 -17.76 8.56 -27.91
C ALA A 229 -16.69 8.56 -26.80
N ALA A 230 -15.67 7.73 -26.97
CA ALA A 230 -14.55 7.70 -26.04
C ALA A 230 -14.00 9.12 -25.84
N PRO A 231 -13.71 9.55 -24.61
CA PRO A 231 -13.13 10.84 -24.39
C PRO A 231 -11.80 10.89 -25.17
N ARG A 232 -11.59 11.94 -25.95
CA ARG A 232 -10.28 12.18 -26.54
C ARG A 232 -9.38 12.65 -25.42
N VAL A 233 -8.47 11.78 -25.01
CA VAL A 233 -7.41 12.17 -24.09
C VAL A 233 -6.59 13.25 -24.80
N ALA A 234 -6.42 14.40 -24.16
CA ALA A 234 -5.71 15.52 -24.75
C ALA A 234 -4.28 15.10 -25.17
N PRO A 235 -3.78 15.54 -26.33
CA PRO A 235 -2.41 15.20 -26.77
C PRO A 235 -1.34 15.53 -25.74
N GLU A 236 -1.57 16.55 -24.91
CA GLU A 236 -0.71 17.00 -23.84
C GLU A 236 -0.55 15.93 -22.72
N PHE A 237 -1.58 15.12 -22.48
CA PHE A 237 -1.48 13.99 -21.56
C PHE A 237 -0.42 12.99 -22.04
N TRP A 238 -0.45 12.63 -23.33
CA TRP A 238 0.51 11.69 -23.90
C TRP A 238 1.92 12.28 -24.00
N SER A 239 2.05 13.61 -24.13
CA SER A 239 3.36 14.27 -24.17
C SER A 239 4.10 14.16 -22.84
N GLN A 240 3.40 14.06 -21.72
CA GLN A 240 4.00 13.85 -20.40
C GLN A 240 4.72 12.50 -20.29
N PHE A 241 4.26 11.49 -21.03
CA PHE A 241 4.91 10.18 -21.07
C PHE A 241 6.09 10.11 -22.05
N LYS A 242 6.20 11.06 -23.00
CA LYS A 242 7.26 11.06 -24.01
C LYS A 242 8.63 11.48 -23.50
N THR A 243 8.68 12.16 -22.39
CA THR A 243 9.91 12.75 -21.82
C THR A 243 10.41 12.01 -20.60
N SER A 244 9.76 10.91 -20.18
CA SER A 244 10.21 10.16 -19.02
C SER A 244 11.29 9.14 -19.41
N GLU A 245 12.40 9.12 -18.68
CA GLU A 245 13.43 8.08 -18.73
C GLU A 245 12.81 6.67 -18.69
N ALA A 246 11.73 6.50 -17.92
CA ALA A 246 11.00 5.24 -17.83
C ALA A 246 10.42 4.74 -19.17
N LEU A 247 10.10 5.62 -20.13
CA LEU A 247 9.63 5.22 -21.47
C LEU A 247 10.78 4.81 -22.37
N GLU A 248 11.92 5.45 -22.23
CA GLU A 248 13.14 5.05 -22.92
C GLU A 248 13.63 3.70 -22.41
N ASP A 249 13.55 3.45 -21.11
CA ASP A 249 13.83 2.15 -20.50
C ASP A 249 12.89 1.04 -21.03
N VAL A 250 11.57 1.32 -21.12
CA VAL A 250 10.60 0.37 -21.72
C VAL A 250 10.94 0.12 -23.18
N ARG A 251 11.33 1.15 -23.95
CA ARG A 251 11.73 1.01 -25.34
C ARG A 251 12.99 0.15 -25.49
N GLN A 252 13.99 0.38 -24.64
CA GLN A 252 15.26 -0.30 -24.67
C GLN A 252 15.16 -1.75 -24.18
N TYR A 253 14.48 -1.99 -23.07
CA TYR A 253 14.48 -3.29 -22.40
C TYR A 253 13.23 -4.14 -22.66
N ARG A 254 12.15 -3.54 -23.19
CA ARG A 254 10.88 -4.22 -23.50
C ARG A 254 10.27 -3.70 -24.80
N PRO A 255 10.93 -3.85 -25.96
CA PRO A 255 10.50 -3.26 -27.21
C PRO A 255 9.08 -3.68 -27.64
N ALA A 256 8.70 -4.95 -27.42
CA ALA A 256 7.35 -5.42 -27.72
C ALA A 256 6.27 -4.72 -26.88
N ALA A 257 6.55 -4.42 -25.61
CA ALA A 257 5.64 -3.66 -24.75
C ALA A 257 5.58 -2.19 -25.18
N PHE A 258 6.72 -1.61 -25.62
CA PHE A 258 6.77 -0.25 -26.16
C PHE A 258 5.95 -0.11 -27.45
N GLU A 259 6.02 -1.10 -28.36
CA GLU A 259 5.26 -1.12 -29.58
C GLU A 259 3.75 -1.29 -29.37
N ALA A 260 3.34 -1.96 -28.28
CA ALA A 260 1.96 -2.12 -27.86
C ALA A 260 1.36 -0.86 -27.20
N LEU A 261 2.19 0.15 -26.87
CA LEU A 261 1.68 1.41 -26.34
C LEU A 261 0.87 2.16 -27.41
N PRO A 262 -0.22 2.86 -27.03
CA PRO A 262 -1.03 3.63 -27.97
C PRO A 262 -0.16 4.63 -28.74
N LYS A 263 -0.08 4.47 -30.05
CA LYS A 263 0.66 5.41 -30.92
C LYS A 263 -0.08 6.74 -30.96
N GLN A 264 0.66 7.83 -30.86
CA GLN A 264 0.07 9.16 -31.00
C GLN A 264 -0.52 9.36 -32.39
N GLY A 265 -1.74 9.89 -32.42
CA GLY A 265 -2.42 10.31 -33.64
C GLY A 265 -3.19 9.18 -34.31
N GLY A 266 -4.39 8.98 -33.84
CA GLY A 266 -5.50 8.23 -34.39
C GLY A 266 -5.34 7.63 -35.76
N GLN A 267 -5.06 6.35 -35.81
CA GLN A 267 -5.76 5.47 -36.75
C GLN A 267 -6.46 4.43 -35.86
N GLU A 268 -7.79 4.44 -35.93
CA GLU A 268 -8.63 3.41 -35.37
C GLU A 268 -8.18 2.05 -35.92
N PRO A 269 -8.06 0.99 -35.09
CA PRO A 269 -8.04 -0.35 -35.66
C PRO A 269 -9.40 -0.60 -36.30
N GLU A 270 -9.43 -0.79 -37.61
CA GLU A 270 -10.60 -1.37 -38.32
C GLU A 270 -10.87 -2.73 -37.65
N LEU A 271 -11.95 -2.80 -36.88
CA LEU A 271 -12.50 -4.03 -36.37
C LEU A 271 -13.20 -4.71 -37.55
N SER A 272 -12.51 -5.65 -38.22
CA SER A 272 -13.10 -6.64 -39.10
C SER A 272 -13.84 -7.72 -38.31
#